data_7ffdf6cb1e87d7cd654d51107bd2790b
#
_entry.id   7ffdf6cb1e87d7cd654d51107bd2790b
#
_cell.length_a   1.000
_cell.length_b   1.000
_cell.length_c   1.000
_cell.angle_alpha   90.00
_cell.angle_beta   90.00
_cell.angle_gamma   90.00
#
_symmetry.space_group_name_H-M   'P 1'
#
loop_
_entity.id
_entity.type
_entity.pdbx_description
1 polymer ?
#
loop_
_entity_poly.entity_id
_entity_poly.type
_entity_poly.pdbx_seq_one_letter_code
_entity_poly.pdbx_strand_id
1 'polypeptide(L)'
;MTIDVLKEWWYYFFQCTECRRCSVFCPYGIDTAEITIMGRELLNLLGLNIDWIATPVANCYRTGNHLGIQPHAFKDMLDFFVEDIEDITGLAIEPSFNKKGADILFITPSGDVFADPGTYTCMGYMILFHYLKVKYNLEVTWSTYASEGGNFGFFTSHETMKRLNSKMYAEAKRLGVKWILGGECGHMWRVIHQYMDTLNGPADFLETPVSPITGTRFENAASTKMVHIAEFTADLIKHNKLELDKSRNDGKIVTFHDSCNPSRGMGLLEEPRYIIKETCNQFYEMPSNTIREQTFCCGSGAGLNAGENMELRLAGGLPRANAVKYVHEKHGVNMLGCICAIDRAALPTLMEYWVPEVDVTGVHELVANALVLPGEKERETDLRGDPLKSMEGDDAE
;
A
#
# COMPACT_ATOMS: atom_id res chain seq x y z
N MET A 1 34.11 19.73 5.97
CA MET A 1 32.84 19.42 6.65
C MET A 1 33.13 19.32 8.14
N THR A 2 32.44 20.10 8.98
CA THR A 2 32.64 20.06 10.43
C THR A 2 31.66 19.11 11.09
N ILE A 3 31.90 18.71 12.35
CA ILE A 3 30.98 17.82 13.09
C ILE A 3 29.60 18.47 13.32
N ASP A 4 29.58 19.80 13.46
CA ASP A 4 28.31 20.54 13.66
C ASP A 4 27.45 20.51 12.40
N VAL A 5 28.03 20.63 11.20
CA VAL A 5 27.33 20.47 9.92
C VAL A 5 26.78 19.05 9.78
N LEU A 6 27.54 18.02 10.19
CA LEU A 6 27.06 16.63 10.14
C LEU A 6 25.89 16.38 11.11
N LYS A 7 25.93 16.98 12.31
CA LYS A 7 24.81 16.92 13.27
C LYS A 7 23.56 17.62 12.72
N GLU A 8 23.73 18.78 12.09
CA GLU A 8 22.63 19.51 11.46
C GLU A 8 22.02 18.71 10.30
N TRP A 9 22.86 18.13 9.43
CA TRP A 9 22.39 17.24 8.35
C TRP A 9 21.64 16.04 8.88
N TRP A 10 22.21 15.37 9.91
CA TRP A 10 21.56 14.24 10.56
C TRP A 10 20.16 14.62 11.05
N TYR A 11 20.06 15.75 11.75
CA TYR A 11 18.80 16.24 12.29
C TYR A 11 17.76 16.51 11.20
N TYR A 12 18.10 17.23 10.14
CA TYR A 12 17.16 17.61 9.12
C TYR A 12 16.84 16.49 8.12
N PHE A 13 17.82 15.73 7.67
CA PHE A 13 17.57 14.69 6.68
C PHE A 13 16.75 13.53 7.24
N PHE A 14 16.97 13.13 8.50
CA PHE A 14 16.18 12.06 9.10
C PHE A 14 14.79 12.49 9.59
N GLN A 15 14.46 13.78 9.55
CA GLN A 15 13.08 14.27 9.77
C GLN A 15 12.27 14.43 8.48
N CYS A 16 12.86 14.25 7.31
CA CYS A 16 12.17 14.32 6.04
C CYS A 16 11.37 13.04 5.79
N THR A 17 10.08 13.18 5.45
CA THR A 17 9.20 12.06 5.07
C THR A 17 9.34 11.66 3.61
N GLU A 18 10.14 12.36 2.82
CA GLU A 18 10.32 12.20 1.38
C GLU A 18 9.01 12.25 0.58
N CYS A 19 8.03 12.99 1.07
CA CYS A 19 6.72 13.13 0.42
C CYS A 19 6.76 13.98 -0.86
N ARG A 20 7.86 14.60 -1.23
CA ARG A 20 8.06 15.43 -2.45
C ARG A 20 7.15 16.65 -2.59
N ARG A 21 6.42 17.06 -1.54
CA ARG A 21 5.55 18.23 -1.65
C ARG A 21 6.36 19.50 -1.98
N CYS A 22 7.49 19.69 -1.33
CA CYS A 22 8.40 20.80 -1.61
C CYS A 22 8.96 20.76 -3.04
N SER A 23 9.18 19.58 -3.62
CA SER A 23 9.61 19.44 -5.02
C SER A 23 8.55 19.93 -6.00
N VAL A 24 7.27 19.62 -5.77
CA VAL A 24 6.15 20.07 -6.62
C VAL A 24 6.00 21.59 -6.62
N PHE A 25 6.24 22.23 -5.47
CA PHE A 25 6.13 23.68 -5.35
C PHE A 25 7.46 24.43 -5.58
N CYS A 26 8.53 23.73 -5.91
CA CYS A 26 9.82 24.34 -6.20
C CYS A 26 9.80 24.99 -7.59
N PRO A 27 9.96 26.33 -7.70
CA PRO A 27 9.94 27.00 -9.01
C PRO A 27 11.15 26.65 -9.88
N TYR A 28 12.18 26.03 -9.30
CA TYR A 28 13.41 25.61 -9.99
C TYR A 28 13.41 24.12 -10.37
N GLY A 29 12.34 23.37 -10.07
CA GLY A 29 12.25 21.94 -10.37
C GLY A 29 13.21 21.05 -9.58
N ILE A 30 13.66 21.49 -8.40
CA ILE A 30 14.58 20.71 -7.56
C ILE A 30 13.81 19.55 -6.90
N ASP A 31 14.30 18.33 -7.05
CA ASP A 31 13.80 17.19 -6.30
C ASP A 31 14.48 17.12 -4.91
N THR A 32 13.78 17.65 -3.92
CA THR A 32 14.27 17.72 -2.55
C THR A 32 14.32 16.35 -1.87
N ALA A 33 13.55 15.36 -2.35
CA ALA A 33 13.63 14.00 -1.84
C ALA A 33 14.95 13.33 -2.27
N GLU A 34 15.41 13.56 -3.51
CA GLU A 34 16.73 13.07 -3.95
C GLU A 34 17.86 13.65 -3.12
N ILE A 35 17.79 14.95 -2.78
CA ILE A 35 18.77 15.57 -1.89
C ILE A 35 18.76 14.89 -0.52
N THR A 36 17.59 14.55 0.01
CA THR A 36 17.47 13.84 1.28
C THR A 36 18.07 12.44 1.22
N ILE A 37 17.78 11.67 0.18
CA ILE A 37 18.35 10.32 -0.01
C ILE A 37 19.88 10.40 -0.08
N MET A 38 20.43 11.32 -0.88
CA MET A 38 21.88 11.52 -0.99
C MET A 38 22.50 11.93 0.35
N GLY A 39 21.84 12.83 1.09
CA GLY A 39 22.30 13.24 2.43
C GLY A 39 22.32 12.08 3.43
N ARG A 40 21.30 11.25 3.44
CA ARG A 40 21.22 10.02 4.25
C ARG A 40 22.29 9.01 3.85
N GLU A 41 22.53 8.83 2.56
CA GLU A 41 23.56 7.93 2.05
C GLU A 41 24.95 8.36 2.51
N LEU A 42 25.28 9.66 2.45
CA LEU A 42 26.53 10.20 2.99
C LEU A 42 26.66 9.98 4.50
N LEU A 43 25.59 10.23 5.26
CA LEU A 43 25.57 9.99 6.71
C LEU A 43 25.74 8.50 7.03
N ASN A 44 25.07 7.62 6.27
CA ASN A 44 25.20 6.17 6.42
C ASN A 44 26.63 5.68 6.14
N LEU A 45 27.30 6.20 5.10
CA LEU A 45 28.71 5.91 4.81
C LEU A 45 29.67 6.36 5.95
N LEU A 46 29.30 7.38 6.71
CA LEU A 46 30.04 7.85 7.87
C LEU A 46 29.69 7.08 9.15
N GLY A 47 28.80 6.10 9.11
CA GLY A 47 28.32 5.35 10.26
C GLY A 47 27.35 6.14 11.15
N LEU A 48 26.80 7.26 10.66
CA LEU A 48 25.84 8.12 11.36
C LEU A 48 24.39 7.67 11.02
N ASN A 49 24.08 6.44 11.37
CA ASN A 49 22.76 5.84 11.15
C ASN A 49 21.87 5.99 12.38
N ILE A 50 20.62 5.57 12.27
CA ILE A 50 19.63 5.56 13.34
C ILE A 50 19.14 4.12 13.56
N ASP A 51 19.08 3.66 14.81
CA ASP A 51 18.79 2.27 15.15
C ASP A 51 17.43 1.80 14.64
N TRP A 52 16.39 2.63 14.74
CA TRP A 52 15.04 2.28 14.25
C TRP A 52 14.93 2.19 12.71
N ILE A 53 15.97 2.65 11.97
CA ILE A 53 16.11 2.47 10.52
C ILE A 53 17.02 1.29 10.21
N ALA A 54 18.11 1.14 10.92
CA ALA A 54 19.10 0.09 10.67
C ALA A 54 18.53 -1.32 10.94
N THR A 55 17.73 -1.48 11.99
CA THR A 55 17.12 -2.77 12.34
C THR A 55 16.15 -3.30 11.29
N PRO A 56 15.15 -2.54 10.79
CA PRO A 56 14.29 -2.97 9.68
C PRO A 56 15.07 -3.34 8.41
N VAL A 57 16.09 -2.57 8.05
CA VAL A 57 16.94 -2.88 6.89
C VAL A 57 17.69 -4.20 7.09
N ALA A 58 18.29 -4.42 8.27
CA ALA A 58 18.95 -5.67 8.60
C ALA A 58 17.98 -6.87 8.56
N ASN A 59 16.75 -6.68 9.02
CA ASN A 59 15.68 -7.68 8.95
C ASN A 59 15.33 -8.03 7.50
N CYS A 60 15.17 -7.04 6.61
CA CYS A 60 14.93 -7.29 5.19
C CYS A 60 16.03 -8.14 4.56
N TYR A 61 17.29 -7.95 4.96
CA TYR A 61 18.39 -8.79 4.49
C TYR A 61 18.32 -10.23 5.01
N ARG A 62 17.87 -10.44 6.25
CA ARG A 62 17.82 -11.76 6.88
C ARG A 62 16.62 -12.59 6.47
N THR A 63 15.43 -11.99 6.51
CA THR A 63 14.15 -12.71 6.39
C THR A 63 13.30 -12.30 5.19
N GLY A 64 13.70 -11.26 4.44
CA GLY A 64 12.93 -10.71 3.32
C GLY A 64 11.81 -9.76 3.73
N ASN A 65 11.67 -9.44 5.03
CA ASN A 65 10.69 -8.48 5.54
C ASN A 65 11.30 -7.63 6.67
N HIS A 66 10.78 -6.42 6.85
CA HIS A 66 11.32 -5.45 7.81
C HIS A 66 11.06 -5.83 9.28
N LEU A 67 10.05 -6.66 9.54
CA LEU A 67 9.72 -7.13 10.88
C LEU A 67 10.63 -8.26 11.37
N GLY A 68 11.41 -8.87 10.48
CA GLY A 68 12.27 -9.99 10.81
C GLY A 68 11.52 -11.32 11.01
N ILE A 69 10.31 -11.42 10.50
CA ILE A 69 9.44 -12.59 10.59
C ILE A 69 9.98 -13.70 9.69
N GLN A 70 10.08 -14.90 10.24
CA GLN A 70 10.53 -16.07 9.48
C GLN A 70 9.46 -16.51 8.46
N PRO A 71 9.86 -17.08 7.29
CA PRO A 71 8.91 -17.44 6.22
C PRO A 71 7.76 -18.35 6.65
N HIS A 72 7.98 -19.28 7.61
CA HIS A 72 6.92 -20.15 8.13
C HIS A 72 5.89 -19.36 8.93
N ALA A 73 6.35 -18.50 9.86
CA ALA A 73 5.45 -17.67 10.67
C ALA A 73 4.70 -16.62 9.82
N PHE A 74 5.31 -16.16 8.71
CA PHE A 74 4.62 -15.34 7.73
C PHE A 74 3.46 -16.09 7.07
N LYS A 75 3.70 -17.36 6.69
CA LYS A 75 2.65 -18.22 6.16
C LYS A 75 1.56 -18.52 7.20
N ASP A 76 1.94 -18.86 8.43
CA ASP A 76 1.00 -19.19 9.51
C ASP A 76 0.02 -18.02 9.76
N MET A 77 0.49 -16.77 9.68
CA MET A 77 -0.40 -15.59 9.80
C MET A 77 -1.39 -15.49 8.64
N LEU A 78 -0.95 -15.78 7.41
CA LEU A 78 -1.86 -15.80 6.27
C LEU A 78 -2.86 -16.96 6.33
N ASP A 79 -2.45 -18.12 6.88
CA ASP A 79 -3.35 -19.24 7.12
C ASP A 79 -4.42 -18.88 8.18
N PHE A 80 -4.07 -18.08 9.20
CA PHE A 80 -5.03 -17.55 10.18
C PHE A 80 -6.10 -16.67 9.50
N PHE A 81 -5.73 -15.81 8.55
CA PHE A 81 -6.71 -15.01 7.81
C PHE A 81 -7.67 -15.87 6.95
N VAL A 82 -7.26 -17.06 6.55
CA VAL A 82 -8.16 -17.99 5.85
C VAL A 82 -9.34 -18.39 6.74
N GLU A 83 -9.07 -18.64 8.03
CA GLU A 83 -10.12 -18.99 9.01
C GLU A 83 -11.09 -17.81 9.18
N ASP A 84 -10.58 -16.59 9.36
CA ASP A 84 -11.42 -15.39 9.48
C ASP A 84 -12.28 -15.16 8.21
N ILE A 85 -11.70 -15.36 7.02
CA ILE A 85 -12.42 -15.22 5.75
C ILE A 85 -13.50 -16.30 5.62
N GLU A 86 -13.24 -17.53 6.03
CA GLU A 86 -14.21 -18.61 6.02
C GLU A 86 -15.39 -18.31 6.97
N ASP A 87 -15.11 -17.77 8.14
CA ASP A 87 -16.15 -17.39 9.10
C ASP A 87 -17.07 -16.31 8.54
N ILE A 88 -16.52 -15.31 7.83
CA ILE A 88 -17.28 -14.20 7.24
C ILE A 88 -18.03 -14.64 5.99
N THR A 89 -17.38 -15.37 5.08
CA THR A 89 -17.92 -15.66 3.72
C THR A 89 -18.58 -17.02 3.61
N GLY A 90 -18.28 -17.94 4.53
CA GLY A 90 -18.65 -19.36 4.44
C GLY A 90 -17.84 -20.14 3.40
N LEU A 91 -16.74 -19.57 2.89
CA LEU A 91 -15.92 -20.18 1.84
C LEU A 91 -14.50 -20.43 2.35
N ALA A 92 -14.07 -21.68 2.32
CA ALA A 92 -12.66 -22.01 2.52
C ALA A 92 -11.88 -21.56 1.26
N ILE A 93 -10.96 -20.62 1.45
CA ILE A 93 -10.05 -20.16 0.40
C ILE A 93 -8.69 -20.83 0.53
N GLU A 94 -8.02 -21.07 -0.58
CA GLU A 94 -6.68 -21.66 -0.61
C GLU A 94 -5.68 -20.69 -1.24
N PRO A 95 -5.01 -19.82 -0.47
CA PRO A 95 -3.99 -18.93 -1.00
C PRO A 95 -2.77 -19.71 -1.45
N SER A 96 -2.17 -19.26 -2.54
CA SER A 96 -1.01 -19.91 -3.15
C SER A 96 0.29 -19.29 -2.63
N PHE A 97 1.15 -20.11 -2.03
CA PHE A 97 2.44 -19.66 -1.48
C PHE A 97 3.61 -20.30 -2.20
N ASN A 98 4.58 -19.48 -2.62
CA ASN A 98 5.84 -19.91 -3.23
C ASN A 98 5.66 -20.89 -4.41
N LYS A 99 4.52 -20.81 -5.12
CA LYS A 99 4.15 -21.75 -6.18
C LYS A 99 4.94 -21.46 -7.44
N LYS A 100 5.72 -22.45 -7.90
CA LYS A 100 6.43 -22.38 -9.17
C LYS A 100 5.46 -22.46 -10.34
N GLY A 101 5.71 -21.62 -11.36
CA GLY A 101 4.90 -21.57 -12.57
C GLY A 101 3.53 -20.92 -12.39
N ALA A 102 3.30 -20.20 -11.28
CA ALA A 102 2.14 -19.33 -11.17
C ALA A 102 2.20 -18.20 -12.20
N ASP A 103 1.07 -17.62 -12.54
CA ASP A 103 1.01 -16.55 -13.54
C ASP A 103 1.67 -15.26 -13.00
N ILE A 104 1.38 -14.90 -11.75
CA ILE A 104 1.75 -13.63 -11.15
C ILE A 104 2.37 -13.86 -9.77
N LEU A 105 3.49 -13.15 -9.48
CA LEU A 105 4.00 -13.04 -8.12
C LEU A 105 3.40 -11.80 -7.46
N PHE A 106 2.74 -11.97 -6.33
CA PHE A 106 2.26 -10.87 -5.51
C PHE A 106 3.28 -10.53 -4.41
N ILE A 107 3.61 -9.24 -4.32
CA ILE A 107 4.48 -8.67 -3.28
C ILE A 107 3.69 -7.59 -2.54
N THR A 108 3.54 -7.77 -1.23
CA THR A 108 2.93 -6.76 -0.35
C THR A 108 3.78 -6.58 0.90
N PRO A 109 3.80 -5.38 1.51
CA PRO A 109 4.59 -5.14 2.72
C PRO A 109 4.13 -6.02 3.88
N SER A 110 5.07 -6.50 4.68
CA SER A 110 4.78 -7.26 5.89
C SER A 110 3.94 -6.46 6.90
N GLY A 111 3.94 -5.13 6.84
CA GLY A 111 3.05 -4.30 7.63
C GLY A 111 1.57 -4.55 7.36
N ASP A 112 1.18 -4.92 6.12
CA ASP A 112 -0.21 -5.30 5.82
C ASP A 112 -0.60 -6.66 6.39
N VAL A 113 0.38 -7.50 6.71
CA VAL A 113 0.13 -8.84 7.27
C VAL A 113 0.10 -8.84 8.80
N PHE A 114 0.83 -7.93 9.44
CA PHE A 114 1.08 -7.99 10.89
C PHE A 114 0.65 -6.74 11.68
N ALA A 115 -0.01 -5.77 11.04
CA ALA A 115 -0.44 -4.54 11.71
C ALA A 115 -1.80 -4.07 11.22
N ASP A 116 -2.71 -3.79 12.16
CA ASP A 116 -4.01 -3.19 11.84
C ASP A 116 -3.87 -1.72 11.41
N PRO A 117 -4.73 -1.25 10.50
CA PRO A 117 -5.77 -1.96 9.75
C PRO A 117 -5.27 -2.64 8.46
N GLY A 118 -3.97 -2.83 8.29
CA GLY A 118 -3.37 -3.48 7.11
C GLY A 118 -3.86 -4.92 6.91
N THR A 119 -4.15 -5.64 8.02
CA THR A 119 -4.65 -7.01 8.04
C THR A 119 -5.95 -7.17 7.23
N TYR A 120 -6.89 -6.24 7.34
CA TYR A 120 -8.13 -6.23 6.54
C TYR A 120 -7.86 -6.02 5.05
N THR A 121 -6.88 -5.18 4.72
CA THR A 121 -6.44 -5.01 3.33
C THR A 121 -5.79 -6.30 2.80
N CYS A 122 -5.02 -6.99 3.63
CA CYS A 122 -4.40 -8.28 3.30
C CYS A 122 -5.47 -9.35 3.03
N MET A 123 -6.48 -9.49 3.89
CA MET A 123 -7.64 -10.35 3.63
C MET A 123 -8.33 -9.96 2.33
N GLY A 124 -8.42 -8.66 2.04
CA GLY A 124 -8.97 -8.14 0.79
C GLY A 124 -8.25 -8.65 -0.46
N TYR A 125 -6.91 -8.69 -0.43
CA TYR A 125 -6.14 -9.30 -1.53
C TYR A 125 -6.43 -10.80 -1.67
N MET A 126 -6.51 -11.53 -0.55
CA MET A 126 -6.77 -12.98 -0.56
C MET A 126 -8.13 -13.29 -1.16
N ILE A 127 -9.16 -12.53 -0.81
CA ILE A 127 -10.51 -12.64 -1.36
C ILE A 127 -10.52 -12.34 -2.86
N LEU A 128 -9.86 -11.26 -3.29
CA LEU A 128 -9.76 -10.92 -4.71
C LEU A 128 -9.05 -12.04 -5.49
N PHE A 129 -7.94 -12.57 -5.00
CA PHE A 129 -7.19 -13.63 -5.70
C PHE A 129 -7.97 -14.94 -5.74
N HIS A 130 -8.72 -15.27 -4.69
CA HIS A 130 -9.64 -16.41 -4.71
C HIS A 130 -10.71 -16.23 -5.81
N TYR A 131 -11.35 -15.07 -5.89
CA TYR A 131 -12.31 -14.77 -6.95
C TYR A 131 -11.71 -14.94 -8.34
N LEU A 132 -10.51 -14.38 -8.57
CA LEU A 132 -9.82 -14.47 -9.85
C LEU A 132 -9.43 -15.91 -10.20
N LYS A 133 -9.06 -16.70 -9.21
CA LYS A 133 -8.78 -18.14 -9.37
C LYS A 133 -10.02 -18.92 -9.79
N VAL A 134 -11.13 -18.72 -9.09
CA VAL A 134 -12.39 -19.45 -9.34
C VAL A 134 -13.02 -19.07 -10.67
N LYS A 135 -13.09 -17.76 -10.97
CA LYS A 135 -13.77 -17.26 -12.19
C LYS A 135 -12.92 -17.37 -13.45
N TYR A 136 -11.61 -17.19 -13.36
CA TYR A 136 -10.72 -17.02 -14.53
C TYR A 136 -9.54 -17.99 -14.54
N ASN A 137 -9.42 -18.86 -13.55
CA ASN A 137 -8.28 -19.76 -13.37
C ASN A 137 -6.93 -19.02 -13.34
N LEU A 138 -6.91 -17.78 -12.84
CA LEU A 138 -5.69 -16.99 -12.68
C LEU A 138 -4.95 -17.40 -11.39
N GLU A 139 -3.70 -17.78 -11.52
CA GLU A 139 -2.88 -18.18 -10.37
C GLU A 139 -1.97 -17.05 -9.92
N VAL A 140 -2.30 -16.46 -8.78
CA VAL A 140 -1.46 -15.47 -8.10
C VAL A 140 -0.80 -16.10 -6.89
N THR A 141 0.53 -16.06 -6.82
CA THR A 141 1.28 -16.64 -5.69
C THR A 141 1.96 -15.57 -4.85
N TRP A 142 1.93 -15.74 -3.53
CA TRP A 142 2.66 -14.90 -2.58
C TRP A 142 4.07 -15.45 -2.39
N SER A 143 5.04 -14.57 -2.13
CA SER A 143 6.33 -15.00 -1.62
C SER A 143 6.40 -14.81 -0.10
N THR A 144 6.80 -15.86 0.61
CA THR A 144 7.11 -15.76 2.05
C THR A 144 8.58 -15.39 2.30
N TYR A 145 9.38 -15.19 1.24
CA TYR A 145 10.81 -14.86 1.29
C TYR A 145 11.12 -13.42 0.86
N ALA A 146 10.17 -12.75 0.21
CA ALA A 146 10.33 -11.37 -0.24
C ALA A 146 8.98 -10.66 -0.18
N SER A 147 8.76 -9.85 0.84
CA SER A 147 7.55 -9.04 1.01
C SER A 147 7.80 -7.55 0.83
N GLU A 148 9.03 -7.09 0.97
CA GLU A 148 9.43 -5.72 0.66
C GLU A 148 10.33 -5.67 -0.58
N GLY A 149 10.14 -4.58 -1.35
CA GLY A 149 11.10 -4.16 -2.37
C GLY A 149 12.15 -3.22 -1.79
N GLY A 150 12.77 -2.41 -2.65
CA GLY A 150 13.83 -1.45 -2.26
C GLY A 150 13.38 -0.23 -1.46
N ASN A 151 12.12 -0.19 -0.98
CA ASN A 151 11.55 0.95 -0.26
C ASN A 151 12.36 1.36 0.99
N PHE A 152 13.01 0.43 1.67
CA PHE A 152 13.89 0.73 2.80
C PHE A 152 15.19 1.44 2.39
N GLY A 153 15.53 1.46 1.12
CA GLY A 153 16.63 2.25 0.58
C GLY A 153 16.41 3.77 0.70
N PHE A 154 15.17 4.23 0.70
CA PHE A 154 14.86 5.64 0.99
C PHE A 154 15.38 6.10 2.36
N PHE A 155 15.57 5.16 3.27
CA PHE A 155 15.99 5.47 4.62
C PHE A 155 17.52 5.46 4.75
N THR A 156 18.22 4.79 3.82
CA THR A 156 19.67 4.53 3.94
C THR A 156 20.45 4.88 2.68
N SER A 157 20.20 4.21 1.53
CA SER A 157 21.02 4.40 0.32
C SER A 157 20.42 3.74 -0.93
N HIS A 158 20.88 4.20 -2.10
CA HIS A 158 20.59 3.56 -3.38
C HIS A 158 21.12 2.12 -3.46
N GLU A 159 22.23 1.81 -2.80
CA GLU A 159 22.75 0.44 -2.72
C GLU A 159 21.79 -0.49 -1.96
N THR A 160 21.16 -0.01 -0.89
CA THR A 160 20.10 -0.77 -0.20
C THR A 160 18.88 -0.97 -1.09
N MET A 161 18.45 0.05 -1.85
CA MET A 161 17.37 -0.11 -2.85
C MET A 161 17.70 -1.22 -3.83
N LYS A 162 18.90 -1.16 -4.44
CA LYS A 162 19.38 -2.14 -5.42
C LYS A 162 19.36 -3.56 -4.88
N ARG A 163 19.90 -3.77 -3.68
CA ARG A 163 19.98 -5.10 -3.06
C ARG A 163 18.60 -5.68 -2.76
N LEU A 164 17.69 -4.89 -2.22
CA LEU A 164 16.34 -5.36 -1.89
C LEU A 164 15.51 -5.62 -3.16
N ASN A 165 15.61 -4.76 -4.17
CA ASN A 165 15.00 -5.01 -5.48
C ASN A 165 15.53 -6.27 -6.14
N SER A 166 16.85 -6.54 -6.03
CA SER A 166 17.46 -7.77 -6.54
C SER A 166 16.88 -9.02 -5.90
N LYS A 167 16.53 -9.00 -4.60
CA LYS A 167 15.87 -10.12 -3.93
C LYS A 167 14.48 -10.38 -4.51
N MET A 168 13.70 -9.33 -4.75
CA MET A 168 12.37 -9.44 -5.36
C MET A 168 12.46 -10.04 -6.78
N TYR A 169 13.39 -9.60 -7.60
CA TYR A 169 13.63 -10.16 -8.93
C TYR A 169 14.14 -11.61 -8.89
N ALA A 170 15.02 -11.91 -7.93
CA ALA A 170 15.50 -13.29 -7.74
C ALA A 170 14.35 -14.22 -7.37
N GLU A 171 13.41 -13.76 -6.56
CA GLU A 171 12.24 -14.52 -6.18
C GLU A 171 11.30 -14.75 -7.36
N ALA A 172 11.01 -13.72 -8.14
CA ALA A 172 10.22 -13.83 -9.36
C ALA A 172 10.83 -14.85 -10.34
N LYS A 173 12.16 -14.80 -10.51
CA LYS A 173 12.89 -15.76 -11.33
C LYS A 173 12.86 -17.18 -10.77
N ARG A 174 13.01 -17.34 -9.45
CA ARG A 174 12.95 -18.66 -8.77
C ARG A 174 11.59 -19.33 -8.94
N LEU A 175 10.53 -18.54 -8.90
CA LEU A 175 9.15 -19.01 -9.06
C LEU A 175 8.75 -19.19 -10.52
N GLY A 176 9.43 -18.55 -11.45
CA GLY A 176 9.14 -18.65 -12.89
C GLY A 176 7.78 -18.02 -13.25
N VAL A 177 7.45 -16.91 -12.61
CA VAL A 177 6.22 -16.15 -12.88
C VAL A 177 6.36 -15.28 -14.12
N LYS A 178 5.24 -14.82 -14.70
CA LYS A 178 5.25 -13.97 -15.90
C LYS A 178 5.60 -12.52 -15.57
N TRP A 179 5.00 -11.96 -14.53
CA TRP A 179 5.24 -10.59 -14.05
C TRP A 179 4.88 -10.44 -12.57
N ILE A 180 5.04 -9.24 -12.00
CA ILE A 180 4.87 -8.98 -10.57
C ILE A 180 3.68 -8.05 -10.35
N LEU A 181 2.87 -8.35 -9.35
CA LEU A 181 1.78 -7.51 -8.86
C LEU A 181 2.18 -6.95 -7.49
N GLY A 182 2.23 -5.64 -7.37
CA GLY A 182 2.52 -4.95 -6.11
C GLY A 182 1.25 -4.60 -5.35
N GLY A 183 1.21 -4.91 -4.06
CA GLY A 183 0.15 -4.48 -3.15
C GLY A 183 0.16 -2.97 -2.89
N GLU A 184 -0.67 -2.52 -1.98
CA GLU A 184 -0.82 -1.10 -1.63
C GLU A 184 0.39 -0.58 -0.82
N CYS A 185 1.53 -0.46 -1.49
CA CYS A 185 2.74 0.14 -0.93
C CYS A 185 3.30 1.23 -1.84
N GLY A 186 3.04 2.48 -1.50
CA GLY A 186 3.47 3.62 -2.30
C GLY A 186 4.98 3.77 -2.40
N HIS A 187 5.72 3.51 -1.32
CA HIS A 187 7.18 3.57 -1.32
C HIS A 187 7.79 2.52 -2.25
N MET A 188 7.33 1.27 -2.15
CA MET A 188 7.77 0.19 -3.04
C MET A 188 7.47 0.52 -4.50
N TRP A 189 6.26 1.00 -4.79
CA TRP A 189 5.83 1.41 -6.13
C TRP A 189 6.76 2.47 -6.72
N ARG A 190 7.06 3.54 -5.95
CA ARG A 190 7.97 4.59 -6.38
C ARG A 190 9.38 4.07 -6.63
N VAL A 191 9.94 3.28 -5.71
CA VAL A 191 11.30 2.74 -5.86
C VAL A 191 11.42 1.90 -7.12
N ILE A 192 10.43 1.08 -7.42
CA ILE A 192 10.44 0.24 -8.60
C ILE A 192 10.38 1.08 -9.86
N HIS A 193 9.42 1.99 -9.98
CA HIS A 193 9.21 2.74 -11.21
C HIS A 193 10.20 3.90 -11.42
N GLN A 194 10.81 4.42 -10.36
CA GLN A 194 11.78 5.51 -10.47
C GLN A 194 13.24 5.02 -10.57
N TYR A 195 13.59 3.93 -9.89
CA TYR A 195 15.02 3.57 -9.70
C TYR A 195 15.40 2.20 -10.21
N MET A 196 14.47 1.26 -10.34
CA MET A 196 14.82 -0.15 -10.55
C MET A 196 15.56 -0.40 -11.85
N ASP A 197 15.16 0.23 -12.95
CA ASP A 197 15.84 0.09 -14.23
C ASP A 197 17.28 0.61 -14.18
N THR A 198 17.49 1.74 -13.51
CA THR A 198 18.83 2.34 -13.36
C THR A 198 19.73 1.51 -12.44
N LEU A 199 19.17 1.01 -11.33
CA LEU A 199 19.96 0.33 -10.30
C LEU A 199 20.16 -1.16 -10.61
N ASN A 200 19.14 -1.83 -11.15
CA ASN A 200 19.11 -3.29 -11.31
C ASN A 200 19.14 -3.73 -12.78
N GLY A 201 18.90 -2.82 -13.71
CA GLY A 201 18.73 -3.10 -15.13
C GLY A 201 17.32 -3.65 -15.45
N PRO A 202 17.04 -3.85 -16.75
CA PRO A 202 15.76 -4.32 -17.22
C PRO A 202 15.47 -5.76 -16.75
N ALA A 203 14.18 -6.05 -16.52
CA ALA A 203 13.72 -7.38 -16.12
C ALA A 203 13.30 -8.24 -17.33
N ASP A 204 14.19 -8.40 -18.31
CA ASP A 204 13.90 -9.11 -19.57
C ASP A 204 13.59 -10.60 -19.41
N PHE A 205 13.83 -11.16 -18.20
CA PHE A 205 13.43 -12.52 -17.84
C PHE A 205 11.93 -12.64 -17.46
N LEU A 206 11.23 -11.52 -17.36
CA LEU A 206 9.78 -11.43 -17.14
C LEU A 206 9.07 -10.94 -18.41
N GLU A 207 7.82 -11.32 -18.57
CA GLU A 207 6.99 -10.87 -19.67
C GLU A 207 6.54 -9.40 -19.45
N THR A 208 6.25 -8.70 -20.53
CA THR A 208 5.56 -7.41 -20.40
C THR A 208 4.18 -7.64 -19.82
N PRO A 209 3.78 -6.93 -18.76
CA PRO A 209 2.51 -7.18 -18.11
C PRO A 209 1.31 -6.93 -19.03
N VAL A 210 0.55 -7.98 -19.23
CA VAL A 210 -0.74 -7.96 -19.93
C VAL A 210 -1.74 -8.68 -19.03
N SER A 211 -2.89 -8.05 -18.79
CA SER A 211 -3.95 -8.69 -18.03
C SER A 211 -4.43 -9.96 -18.75
N PRO A 212 -4.31 -11.14 -18.14
CA PRO A 212 -4.76 -12.38 -18.80
C PRO A 212 -6.28 -12.48 -18.88
N ILE A 213 -7.01 -11.58 -18.22
CA ILE A 213 -8.47 -11.55 -18.16
C ILE A 213 -9.06 -10.54 -19.15
N THR A 214 -8.46 -9.37 -19.29
CA THR A 214 -8.97 -8.26 -20.10
C THR A 214 -8.20 -8.04 -21.39
N GLY A 215 -6.95 -8.52 -21.45
CA GLY A 215 -6.02 -8.23 -22.54
C GLY A 215 -5.37 -6.84 -22.45
N THR A 216 -5.65 -6.08 -21.41
CA THR A 216 -5.05 -4.75 -21.22
C THR A 216 -3.54 -4.87 -20.99
N ARG A 217 -2.76 -4.11 -21.75
CA ARG A 217 -1.32 -3.99 -21.58
C ARG A 217 -1.01 -2.82 -20.64
N PHE A 218 -0.24 -3.08 -19.58
CA PHE A 218 0.18 -2.08 -18.61
C PHE A 218 1.50 -1.42 -19.08
N GLU A 219 1.39 -0.39 -19.88
CA GLU A 219 2.55 0.23 -20.56
C GLU A 219 3.55 0.86 -19.59
N ASN A 220 3.09 1.44 -18.47
CA ASN A 220 3.95 1.99 -17.42
C ASN A 220 4.80 0.91 -16.72
N ALA A 221 4.37 -0.34 -16.76
CA ALA A 221 5.09 -1.48 -16.20
C ALA A 221 5.91 -2.26 -17.26
N ALA A 222 6.02 -1.76 -18.49
CA ALA A 222 6.70 -2.48 -19.57
C ALA A 222 8.17 -2.79 -19.28
N SER A 223 8.87 -1.94 -18.56
CA SER A 223 10.27 -2.09 -18.16
C SER A 223 10.42 -2.86 -16.85
N THR A 224 9.80 -2.38 -15.79
CA THR A 224 9.96 -2.92 -14.43
C THR A 224 9.20 -4.23 -14.18
N LYS A 225 8.25 -4.56 -15.06
CA LYS A 225 7.40 -5.77 -14.99
C LYS A 225 6.56 -5.88 -13.72
N MET A 226 6.31 -4.75 -13.04
CA MET A 226 5.47 -4.69 -11.85
C MET A 226 4.30 -3.74 -12.08
N VAL A 227 3.08 -4.24 -11.86
CA VAL A 227 1.82 -3.50 -11.91
C VAL A 227 1.35 -3.23 -10.48
N HIS A 228 0.79 -2.05 -10.20
CA HIS A 228 0.16 -1.78 -8.92
C HIS A 228 -1.21 -2.46 -8.86
N ILE A 229 -1.55 -3.05 -7.71
CA ILE A 229 -2.84 -3.76 -7.57
C ILE A 229 -4.05 -2.86 -7.86
N ALA A 230 -3.96 -1.55 -7.57
CA ALA A 230 -5.03 -0.61 -7.90
C ALA A 230 -5.21 -0.44 -9.42
N GLU A 231 -4.13 -0.47 -10.22
CA GLU A 231 -4.24 -0.43 -11.69
C GLU A 231 -4.92 -1.69 -12.22
N PHE A 232 -4.49 -2.84 -11.70
CA PHE A 232 -5.04 -4.14 -12.09
C PHE A 232 -6.52 -4.26 -11.70
N THR A 233 -6.89 -3.87 -10.47
CA THR A 233 -8.28 -3.90 -10.00
C THR A 233 -9.17 -2.92 -10.77
N ALA A 234 -8.69 -1.70 -11.03
CA ALA A 234 -9.41 -0.72 -11.84
C ALA A 234 -9.66 -1.22 -13.26
N ASP A 235 -8.68 -1.92 -13.86
CA ASP A 235 -8.82 -2.55 -15.17
C ASP A 235 -9.92 -3.64 -15.16
N LEU A 236 -9.92 -4.51 -14.16
CA LEU A 236 -10.95 -5.54 -14.00
C LEU A 236 -12.36 -4.95 -13.87
N ILE A 237 -12.51 -3.88 -13.07
CA ILE A 237 -13.81 -3.20 -12.89
C ILE A 237 -14.25 -2.53 -14.19
N LYS A 238 -13.37 -1.80 -14.88
CA LYS A 238 -13.67 -1.13 -16.17
C LYS A 238 -14.17 -2.10 -17.24
N HIS A 239 -13.71 -3.35 -17.17
CA HIS A 239 -14.13 -4.40 -18.11
C HIS A 239 -15.25 -5.30 -17.56
N ASN A 240 -15.92 -4.94 -16.46
CA ASN A 240 -16.99 -5.70 -15.82
C ASN A 240 -16.55 -7.15 -15.47
N LYS A 241 -15.35 -7.31 -14.95
CA LYS A 241 -14.79 -8.62 -14.57
C LYS A 241 -14.95 -8.94 -13.09
N LEU A 242 -15.35 -7.97 -12.27
CA LEU A 242 -15.70 -8.15 -10.87
C LEU A 242 -17.19 -7.95 -10.68
N GLU A 243 -17.82 -8.80 -9.89
CA GLU A 243 -19.20 -8.67 -9.47
C GLU A 243 -19.22 -7.95 -8.12
N LEU A 244 -19.75 -6.73 -8.09
CA LEU A 244 -19.65 -5.83 -6.94
C LEU A 244 -21.04 -5.42 -6.45
N ASP A 245 -21.24 -5.50 -5.14
CA ASP A 245 -22.39 -4.97 -4.42
C ASP A 245 -21.93 -3.80 -3.51
N LYS A 246 -22.16 -2.57 -3.97
CA LYS A 246 -21.77 -1.35 -3.26
C LYS A 246 -22.50 -1.19 -1.92
N SER A 247 -23.69 -1.77 -1.77
CA SER A 247 -24.51 -1.64 -0.57
C SER A 247 -23.83 -2.22 0.67
N ARG A 248 -22.92 -3.18 0.49
CA ARG A 248 -22.11 -3.75 1.55
C ARG A 248 -21.14 -2.75 2.22
N ASN A 249 -20.93 -1.59 1.61
CA ASN A 249 -20.17 -0.47 2.17
C ASN A 249 -21.03 0.74 2.57
N ASP A 250 -22.36 0.62 2.64
CA ASP A 250 -23.26 1.76 2.94
C ASP A 250 -23.08 2.37 4.33
N GLY A 251 -22.49 1.61 5.28
CA GLY A 251 -22.05 2.15 6.57
C GLY A 251 -20.82 3.06 6.51
N LYS A 252 -20.12 3.10 5.36
CA LYS A 252 -18.85 3.81 5.18
C LYS A 252 -19.04 5.03 4.28
N ILE A 253 -18.87 6.22 4.86
CA ILE A 253 -18.83 7.50 4.13
C ILE A 253 -17.35 7.82 3.91
N VAL A 254 -16.87 7.59 2.69
CA VAL A 254 -15.44 7.51 2.39
C VAL A 254 -14.88 8.83 1.88
N THR A 255 -13.69 9.19 2.33
CA THR A 255 -12.78 10.12 1.63
C THR A 255 -11.46 9.42 1.30
N PHE A 256 -10.61 10.03 0.47
CA PHE A 256 -9.39 9.38 0.02
C PHE A 256 -8.14 10.23 0.28
N HIS A 257 -7.16 9.63 0.96
CA HIS A 257 -5.82 10.17 1.09
C HIS A 257 -4.96 9.73 -0.09
N ASP A 258 -4.60 10.69 -0.95
CA ASP A 258 -3.59 10.46 -1.97
C ASP A 258 -2.24 10.19 -1.33
N SER A 259 -1.89 8.93 -1.22
CA SER A 259 -0.58 8.51 -0.71
C SER A 259 0.53 9.13 -1.56
N CYS A 260 1.45 9.85 -0.94
CA CYS A 260 2.34 10.79 -1.65
C CYS A 260 3.23 10.12 -2.72
N ASN A 261 3.74 8.94 -2.47
CA ASN A 261 4.64 8.25 -3.39
C ASN A 261 3.92 7.67 -4.62
N PRO A 262 2.80 6.93 -4.52
CA PRO A 262 2.10 6.45 -5.71
C PRO A 262 1.40 7.58 -6.46
N SER A 263 0.81 8.55 -5.76
CA SER A 263 0.06 9.65 -6.39
C SER A 263 0.99 10.70 -6.99
N ARG A 264 1.49 11.62 -6.18
CA ARG A 264 2.39 12.70 -6.63
C ARG A 264 3.68 12.18 -7.26
N GLY A 265 4.23 11.12 -6.67
CA GLY A 265 5.50 10.55 -7.11
C GLY A 265 5.41 9.86 -8.45
N MET A 266 4.33 9.12 -8.73
CA MET A 266 4.24 8.18 -9.84
C MET A 266 2.93 8.31 -10.65
N GLY A 267 2.08 9.30 -10.38
CA GLY A 267 0.88 9.60 -11.19
C GLY A 267 -0.30 8.67 -11.01
N LEU A 268 -0.30 7.78 -10.03
CA LEU A 268 -1.43 6.90 -9.70
C LEU A 268 -2.50 7.70 -8.95
N LEU A 269 -3.34 8.41 -9.67
CA LEU A 269 -4.27 9.40 -9.13
C LEU A 269 -5.73 8.98 -9.22
N GLU A 270 -6.14 8.41 -10.34
CA GLU A 270 -7.54 8.19 -10.64
C GLU A 270 -8.00 6.75 -10.40
N GLU A 271 -7.11 5.76 -10.49
CA GLU A 271 -7.44 4.35 -10.30
C GLU A 271 -8.02 4.07 -8.91
N PRO A 272 -7.43 4.54 -7.80
CA PRO A 272 -8.00 4.33 -6.47
C PRO A 272 -9.36 5.00 -6.30
N ARG A 273 -9.54 6.21 -6.84
CA ARG A 273 -10.82 6.93 -6.82
C ARG A 273 -11.90 6.21 -7.59
N TYR A 274 -11.53 5.69 -8.75
CA TYR A 274 -12.44 4.91 -9.57
C TYR A 274 -12.89 3.65 -8.83
N ILE A 275 -11.96 2.91 -8.22
CA ILE A 275 -12.28 1.73 -7.42
C ILE A 275 -13.24 2.10 -6.27
N ILE A 276 -12.92 3.13 -5.48
CA ILE A 276 -13.78 3.55 -4.35
C ILE A 276 -15.20 3.90 -4.83
N LYS A 277 -15.35 4.62 -5.94
CA LYS A 277 -16.65 4.98 -6.51
C LYS A 277 -17.44 3.75 -7.02
N GLU A 278 -16.74 2.69 -7.43
CA GLU A 278 -17.35 1.45 -7.89
C GLU A 278 -17.60 0.44 -6.76
N THR A 279 -17.08 0.68 -5.56
CA THR A 279 -17.26 -0.18 -4.39
C THR A 279 -18.06 0.47 -3.26
N CYS A 280 -18.24 1.80 -3.28
CA CYS A 280 -18.95 2.57 -2.25
C CYS A 280 -19.99 3.50 -2.88
N ASN A 281 -21.12 3.67 -2.20
CA ASN A 281 -22.16 4.63 -2.61
C ASN A 281 -21.86 6.06 -2.17
N GLN A 282 -21.07 6.24 -1.10
CA GLN A 282 -20.77 7.54 -0.52
C GLN A 282 -19.28 7.83 -0.53
N PHE A 283 -18.87 8.73 -1.43
CA PHE A 283 -17.48 9.19 -1.57
C PHE A 283 -17.42 10.71 -1.71
N TYR A 284 -16.63 11.36 -0.87
CA TYR A 284 -16.45 12.81 -0.86
C TYR A 284 -14.97 13.19 -0.92
N GLU A 285 -14.61 14.00 -1.89
CA GLU A 285 -13.25 14.53 -2.04
C GLU A 285 -12.95 15.59 -0.98
N MET A 286 -11.75 15.56 -0.45
CA MET A 286 -11.20 16.66 0.35
C MET A 286 -10.99 17.93 -0.50
N PRO A 287 -10.72 19.10 0.11
CA PRO A 287 -10.48 20.33 -0.65
C PRO A 287 -9.43 20.18 -1.75
N SER A 288 -9.66 20.76 -2.92
CA SER A 288 -8.86 20.55 -4.15
C SER A 288 -7.36 20.85 -4.02
N ASN A 289 -6.99 21.75 -3.10
CA ASN A 289 -5.60 22.09 -2.79
C ASN A 289 -4.92 21.11 -1.81
N THR A 290 -5.59 20.03 -1.44
CA THR A 290 -5.11 19.03 -0.47
C THR A 290 -5.09 17.59 -1.03
N ILE A 291 -5.43 17.41 -2.29
CA ILE A 291 -5.57 16.11 -2.97
C ILE A 291 -4.64 16.02 -4.18
N ARG A 292 -4.56 14.84 -4.77
CA ARG A 292 -3.74 14.53 -5.95
C ARG A 292 -2.28 14.95 -5.74
N GLU A 293 -1.66 15.65 -6.68
CA GLU A 293 -0.27 16.12 -6.60
C GLU A 293 -0.05 17.09 -5.43
N GLN A 294 -1.11 17.79 -5.00
CA GLN A 294 -1.05 18.72 -3.88
C GLN A 294 -1.31 18.08 -2.52
N THR A 295 -1.45 16.75 -2.46
CA THR A 295 -1.74 16.02 -1.22
C THR A 295 -0.82 16.43 -0.06
N PHE A 296 -1.37 16.47 1.15
CA PHE A 296 -0.57 16.63 2.38
C PHE A 296 0.03 15.30 2.81
N CYS A 297 1.11 15.36 3.57
CA CYS A 297 1.78 14.20 4.11
C CYS A 297 0.96 13.53 5.23
N CYS A 298 1.09 12.20 5.37
CA CYS A 298 0.61 11.46 6.54
C CYS A 298 1.43 11.72 7.81
N GLY A 299 2.58 12.38 7.68
CA GLY A 299 3.50 12.69 8.79
C GLY A 299 4.56 11.60 9.06
N SER A 300 4.52 10.43 8.42
CA SER A 300 5.25 9.26 8.91
C SER A 300 6.13 8.52 7.89
N GLY A 301 6.23 8.99 6.65
CA GLY A 301 7.03 8.33 5.62
C GLY A 301 8.53 8.26 5.93
N ALA A 302 9.23 7.45 5.15
CA ALA A 302 10.69 7.41 5.06
C ALA A 302 11.43 7.25 6.41
N GLY A 303 10.92 6.35 7.27
CA GLY A 303 11.56 6.00 8.55
C GLY A 303 11.05 6.79 9.76
N LEU A 304 10.11 7.73 9.61
CA LEU A 304 9.56 8.47 10.75
C LEU A 304 8.48 7.71 11.52
N ASN A 305 8.00 6.58 11.04
CA ASN A 305 6.97 5.79 11.74
C ASN A 305 7.56 5.01 12.92
N ALA A 306 8.06 5.72 13.90
CA ALA A 306 8.58 5.19 15.15
C ALA A 306 8.03 5.99 16.34
N GLY A 307 7.94 5.37 17.51
CA GLY A 307 7.38 5.98 18.72
C GLY A 307 8.13 7.23 19.15
N GLU A 308 9.43 7.25 18.97
CA GLU A 308 10.32 8.38 19.29
C GLU A 308 9.98 9.66 18.51
N ASN A 309 9.31 9.51 17.36
CA ASN A 309 8.94 10.63 16.50
C ASN A 309 7.47 11.04 16.63
N MET A 310 6.73 10.57 17.63
CA MET A 310 5.28 10.74 17.72
C MET A 310 4.85 12.21 17.61
N GLU A 311 5.47 13.12 18.36
CA GLU A 311 5.15 14.55 18.30
C GLU A 311 5.37 15.13 16.90
N LEU A 312 6.50 14.78 16.28
CA LEU A 312 6.84 15.23 14.93
C LEU A 312 5.83 14.70 13.89
N ARG A 313 5.43 13.43 14.04
CA ARG A 313 4.44 12.78 13.17
C ARG A 313 3.07 13.46 13.26
N LEU A 314 2.58 13.71 14.48
CA LEU A 314 1.30 14.37 14.73
C LEU A 314 1.30 15.81 14.21
N ALA A 315 2.38 16.55 14.43
CA ALA A 315 2.52 17.91 13.91
C ALA A 315 2.65 17.94 12.38
N GLY A 316 3.47 17.04 11.81
CA GLY A 316 3.67 16.94 10.36
C GLY A 316 2.42 16.48 9.59
N GLY A 317 1.58 15.66 10.22
CA GLY A 317 0.31 15.16 9.68
C GLY A 317 -0.88 16.10 9.88
N LEU A 318 -0.78 17.12 10.76
CA LEU A 318 -1.89 18.03 11.08
C LEU A 318 -2.57 18.66 9.85
N PRO A 319 -1.86 19.12 8.80
CA PRO A 319 -2.54 19.63 7.61
C PRO A 319 -3.43 18.59 6.91
N ARG A 320 -3.06 17.31 6.95
CA ARG A 320 -3.88 16.20 6.45
C ARG A 320 -5.09 15.99 7.35
N ALA A 321 -4.90 15.93 8.66
CA ALA A 321 -5.99 15.79 9.63
C ALA A 321 -7.03 16.91 9.48
N ASN A 322 -6.60 18.17 9.31
CA ASN A 322 -7.49 19.29 9.07
C ASN A 322 -8.31 19.14 7.78
N ALA A 323 -7.74 18.59 6.70
CA ALA A 323 -8.47 18.34 5.47
C ALA A 323 -9.52 17.22 5.62
N VAL A 324 -9.23 16.20 6.41
CA VAL A 324 -10.18 15.13 6.76
C VAL A 324 -11.28 15.67 7.66
N LYS A 325 -10.94 16.43 8.70
CA LYS A 325 -11.89 17.08 9.59
C LYS A 325 -12.92 17.94 8.83
N TYR A 326 -12.46 18.70 7.86
CA TYR A 326 -13.33 19.52 7.02
C TYR A 326 -14.41 18.70 6.30
N VAL A 327 -14.07 17.56 5.71
CA VAL A 327 -15.05 16.72 5.01
C VAL A 327 -15.89 15.88 5.97
N HIS A 328 -15.35 15.51 7.13
CA HIS A 328 -16.12 14.91 8.22
C HIS A 328 -17.23 15.86 8.69
N GLU A 329 -16.90 17.09 9.09
CA GLU A 329 -17.86 18.10 9.55
C GLU A 329 -18.92 18.45 8.50
N LYS A 330 -18.55 18.42 7.21
CA LYS A 330 -19.42 18.82 6.11
C LYS A 330 -20.31 17.69 5.58
N HIS A 331 -19.83 16.47 5.56
CA HIS A 331 -20.47 15.35 4.86
C HIS A 331 -20.63 14.11 5.74
N GLY A 332 -20.19 14.14 6.99
CA GLY A 332 -20.23 12.97 7.88
C GLY A 332 -19.23 11.87 7.52
N VAL A 333 -18.16 12.20 6.81
CA VAL A 333 -17.11 11.21 6.46
C VAL A 333 -16.63 10.50 7.72
N ASN A 334 -16.67 9.18 7.71
CA ASN A 334 -16.24 8.32 8.82
C ASN A 334 -15.11 7.35 8.43
N MET A 335 -14.68 7.35 7.15
CA MET A 335 -13.66 6.44 6.66
C MET A 335 -12.67 7.14 5.73
N LEU A 336 -11.37 7.02 6.03
CA LEU A 336 -10.26 7.54 5.23
C LEU A 336 -9.57 6.40 4.49
N GLY A 337 -9.82 6.26 3.19
CA GLY A 337 -9.15 5.31 2.32
C GLY A 337 -7.73 5.75 1.95
N CYS A 338 -6.79 4.81 1.84
CA CYS A 338 -5.43 5.05 1.36
C CYS A 338 -4.85 3.82 0.65
N ILE A 339 -3.79 4.01 -0.15
CA ILE A 339 -3.11 2.93 -0.91
C ILE A 339 -1.62 2.79 -0.53
N CYS A 340 -1.30 2.97 0.74
CA CYS A 340 0.07 2.80 1.21
C CYS A 340 0.10 2.19 2.61
N ALA A 341 0.89 1.13 2.80
CA ALA A 341 1.01 0.46 4.09
C ALA A 341 1.50 1.39 5.21
N ILE A 342 2.38 2.36 4.89
CA ILE A 342 2.81 3.36 5.86
C ILE A 342 1.65 4.29 6.26
N ASP A 343 0.74 4.61 5.35
CA ASP A 343 -0.42 5.42 5.67
C ASP A 343 -1.36 4.63 6.60
N ARG A 344 -1.59 3.35 6.35
CA ARG A 344 -2.37 2.47 7.25
C ARG A 344 -1.73 2.32 8.63
N ALA A 345 -0.40 2.31 8.72
CA ALA A 345 0.29 2.25 9.99
C ALA A 345 0.33 3.60 10.76
N ALA A 346 0.14 4.72 10.09
CA ALA A 346 0.35 6.06 10.65
C ALA A 346 -0.91 6.89 10.81
N LEU A 347 -1.81 6.84 9.83
CA LEU A 347 -3.04 7.62 9.84
C LEU A 347 -4.01 7.23 10.97
N PRO A 348 -4.13 5.96 11.42
CA PRO A 348 -4.97 5.65 12.57
C PRO A 348 -4.62 6.49 13.80
N THR A 349 -3.35 6.53 14.20
CA THR A 349 -2.89 7.36 15.33
C THR A 349 -3.12 8.86 15.07
N LEU A 350 -2.94 9.32 13.83
CA LEU A 350 -3.18 10.71 13.47
C LEU A 350 -4.67 11.07 13.57
N MET A 351 -5.55 10.17 13.11
CA MET A 351 -7.01 10.35 13.21
C MET A 351 -7.47 10.27 14.67
N GLU A 352 -7.05 9.26 15.42
CA GLU A 352 -7.37 9.13 16.85
C GLU A 352 -7.06 10.40 17.62
N TYR A 353 -5.97 11.09 17.29
CA TYR A 353 -5.55 12.31 17.98
C TYR A 353 -6.31 13.58 17.52
N TRP A 354 -6.61 13.73 16.22
CA TRP A 354 -7.14 14.96 15.65
C TRP A 354 -8.59 14.88 15.16
N VAL A 355 -9.07 13.71 14.75
CA VAL A 355 -10.40 13.48 14.16
C VAL A 355 -10.86 12.04 14.50
N PRO A 356 -11.11 11.75 15.79
CA PRO A 356 -11.32 10.39 16.27
C PRO A 356 -12.59 9.70 15.72
N GLU A 357 -13.45 10.44 15.03
CA GLU A 357 -14.64 9.91 14.38
C GLU A 357 -14.37 9.28 13.00
N VAL A 358 -13.11 9.31 12.53
CA VAL A 358 -12.73 8.83 11.20
C VAL A 358 -11.75 7.70 11.30
N ASP A 359 -12.16 6.51 10.87
CA ASP A 359 -11.30 5.34 10.74
C ASP A 359 -10.47 5.35 9.45
N VAL A 360 -9.48 4.46 9.38
CA VAL A 360 -8.57 4.32 8.22
C VAL A 360 -8.72 2.95 7.60
N THR A 361 -8.74 2.90 6.25
CA THR A 361 -8.87 1.66 5.48
C THR A 361 -7.94 1.62 4.27
N GLY A 362 -7.58 0.43 3.81
CA GLY A 362 -7.05 0.22 2.46
C GLY A 362 -8.16 0.12 1.43
N VAL A 363 -7.84 0.41 0.18
CA VAL A 363 -8.84 0.36 -0.91
C VAL A 363 -9.30 -1.09 -1.16
N HIS A 364 -8.41 -2.08 -0.99
CA HIS A 364 -8.77 -3.49 -1.22
C HIS A 364 -9.58 -4.11 -0.09
N GLU A 365 -9.67 -3.51 1.08
CA GLU A 365 -10.69 -3.84 2.07
C GLU A 365 -12.09 -3.49 1.56
N LEU A 366 -12.27 -2.28 1.00
CA LEU A 366 -13.53 -1.84 0.40
C LEU A 366 -13.93 -2.68 -0.82
N VAL A 367 -12.94 -3.08 -1.62
CA VAL A 367 -13.15 -4.01 -2.75
C VAL A 367 -13.69 -5.35 -2.25
N ALA A 368 -13.06 -5.93 -1.25
CA ALA A 368 -13.43 -7.25 -0.74
C ALA A 368 -14.80 -7.26 -0.06
N ASN A 369 -15.14 -6.18 0.65
CA ASN A 369 -16.49 -6.04 1.20
C ASN A 369 -17.54 -6.06 0.08
N ALA A 370 -17.32 -5.27 -0.99
CA ALA A 370 -18.26 -5.18 -2.11
C ALA A 370 -18.25 -6.40 -3.03
N LEU A 371 -17.18 -7.21 -3.06
CA LEU A 371 -17.04 -8.31 -4.01
C LEU A 371 -17.99 -9.47 -3.66
N VAL A 372 -18.81 -9.87 -4.64
CA VAL A 372 -19.72 -11.02 -4.52
C VAL A 372 -18.99 -12.29 -4.96
N LEU A 373 -18.70 -13.18 -4.01
CA LEU A 373 -17.97 -14.43 -4.29
C LEU A 373 -18.91 -15.53 -4.79
N PRO A 374 -18.49 -16.31 -5.79
CA PRO A 374 -19.26 -17.48 -6.21
C PRO A 374 -19.41 -18.49 -5.08
N GLY A 375 -20.65 -18.75 -4.66
CA GLY A 375 -20.96 -19.75 -3.63
C GLY A 375 -20.81 -19.25 -2.19
N GLU A 376 -20.56 -17.95 -1.97
CA GLU A 376 -20.56 -17.41 -0.61
C GLU A 376 -21.95 -17.52 0.05
N LYS A 377 -21.96 -17.64 1.39
CA LYS A 377 -23.18 -17.44 2.16
C LYS A 377 -23.58 -15.97 2.15
N GLU A 378 -24.83 -15.66 2.48
CA GLU A 378 -25.23 -14.28 2.74
C GLU A 378 -24.34 -13.69 3.84
N ARG A 379 -23.67 -12.57 3.54
CA ARG A 379 -22.78 -11.92 4.49
C ARG A 379 -23.57 -11.08 5.46
N GLU A 380 -23.33 -11.29 6.74
CA GLU A 380 -23.93 -10.50 7.84
C GLU A 380 -23.03 -9.35 8.27
N THR A 381 -21.70 -9.50 8.08
CA THR A 381 -20.69 -8.53 8.50
C THR A 381 -19.68 -8.23 7.40
N ASP A 382 -19.05 -7.08 7.49
CA ASP A 382 -17.86 -6.75 6.69
C ASP A 382 -16.59 -7.45 7.26
N LEU A 383 -15.41 -7.16 6.68
CA LEU A 383 -14.14 -7.74 7.10
C LEU A 383 -13.70 -7.33 8.53
N ARG A 384 -14.27 -6.27 9.10
CA ARG A 384 -14.01 -5.85 10.49
C ARG A 384 -14.97 -6.45 11.49
N GLY A 385 -15.98 -7.19 11.03
CA GLY A 385 -17.06 -7.71 11.85
C GLY A 385 -18.19 -6.70 12.08
N ASP A 386 -18.16 -5.54 11.41
CA ASP A 386 -19.25 -4.57 11.48
C ASP A 386 -20.48 -5.08 10.72
N PRO A 387 -21.70 -4.97 11.28
CA PRO A 387 -22.91 -5.40 10.60
C PRO A 387 -23.08 -4.68 9.25
N LEU A 388 -23.33 -5.45 8.19
CA LEU A 388 -23.80 -4.87 6.94
C LEU A 388 -25.19 -4.31 7.18
N LYS A 389 -25.45 -3.06 6.76
CA LYS A 389 -26.80 -2.51 6.83
C LYS A 389 -27.68 -3.35 5.91
N SER A 390 -28.54 -4.20 6.49
CA SER A 390 -29.60 -4.86 5.73
C SER A 390 -30.48 -3.77 5.13
N MET A 391 -30.87 -3.93 3.87
CA MET A 391 -31.94 -3.13 3.25
C MET A 391 -33.31 -3.52 3.84
N GLU A 392 -33.39 -3.73 5.14
CA GLU A 392 -34.65 -3.91 5.85
C GLU A 392 -35.09 -2.56 6.39
N GLY A 393 -36.04 -2.00 5.65
CA GLY A 393 -37.22 -1.33 6.17
C GLY A 393 -37.03 -0.14 7.09
N ASP A 394 -37.06 1.05 6.54
CA ASP A 394 -37.84 2.15 7.08
C ASP A 394 -39.36 1.73 7.15
N ASP A 395 -39.63 0.78 8.01
CA ASP A 395 -40.98 0.42 8.44
C ASP A 395 -41.00 0.27 9.98
N ALA A 396 -40.79 1.38 10.68
CA ALA A 396 -41.26 1.52 12.08
C ALA A 396 -41.36 2.98 12.46
N GLU A 397 -42.61 3.54 12.32
CA GLU A 397 -43.24 4.66 12.98
C GLU A 397 -42.60 6.06 12.96
#